data_6d295f6b2417f32aafc1612ab88b8be2
#
_entry.id   6d295f6b2417f32aafc1612ab88b8be2
#
_cell.length_a   1.000
_cell.length_b   1.000
_cell.length_c   1.000
_cell.angle_alpha   90.00
_cell.angle_beta   90.00
_cell.angle_gamma   90.00
#
_symmetry.space_group_name_H-M   'P 1'
#
loop_
_entity.id
_entity.type
_entity.pdbx_description
1 polymer ?
#
loop_
_entity_poly.entity_id
_entity_poly.type
_entity_poly.pdbx_seq_one_letter_code
_entity_poly.pdbx_strand_id
1 'polypeptide(L)'
;FPMSEGGRIHFEEVKNIFNLFKYMVIGGTLASTAGILWMRRKHCYGYLKLTAILTVALPAVIGAAVALNWDRTFVTFHEIAFNNDYWLFDPATDPVINILPDLYFLHCAVMILALVILGSILCAWAYRAEKRKNNK
;
A
#
# COMPACT_ATOMS: atom_id res chain seq x y z
N PHE A 1 -20.27 15.94 -10.46
CA PHE A 1 -19.39 16.13 -11.60
C PHE A 1 -19.99 15.45 -12.83
N PRO A 2 -19.99 16.08 -14.03
CA PRO A 2 -20.26 15.36 -15.26
C PRO A 2 -19.24 14.25 -15.41
N MET A 3 -19.68 13.10 -15.90
CA MET A 3 -18.86 11.90 -15.98
C MET A 3 -19.38 11.02 -17.10
N SER A 4 -18.48 10.45 -17.89
CA SER A 4 -18.82 9.46 -18.90
C SER A 4 -19.30 8.15 -18.27
N GLU A 5 -19.93 7.29 -19.04
CA GLU A 5 -20.33 5.95 -18.57
C GLU A 5 -19.09 5.13 -18.19
N GLY A 6 -18.00 5.22 -18.97
CA GLY A 6 -16.71 4.59 -18.64
C GLY A 6 -16.15 5.09 -17.32
N GLY A 7 -16.13 6.41 -17.11
CA GLY A 7 -15.69 7.02 -15.86
C GLY A 7 -16.51 6.56 -14.66
N ARG A 8 -17.84 6.45 -14.79
CA ARG A 8 -18.72 5.92 -13.76
C ARG A 8 -18.36 4.48 -13.38
N ILE A 9 -18.17 3.63 -14.38
CA ILE A 9 -17.80 2.22 -14.16
C ILE A 9 -16.44 2.15 -13.45
N HIS A 10 -15.44 2.92 -13.91
CA HIS A 10 -14.13 2.94 -13.29
C HIS A 10 -14.20 3.32 -11.81
N PHE A 11 -14.97 4.35 -11.44
CA PHE A 11 -15.12 4.72 -10.01
C PHE A 11 -15.85 3.66 -9.18
N GLU A 12 -16.76 2.89 -9.76
CA GLU A 12 -17.36 1.72 -9.09
C GLU A 12 -16.32 0.62 -8.84
N GLU A 13 -15.45 0.35 -9.81
CA GLU A 13 -14.35 -0.61 -9.67
C GLU A 13 -13.33 -0.15 -8.59
N VAL A 14 -12.93 1.12 -8.62
CA VAL A 14 -12.08 1.73 -7.58
C VAL A 14 -12.71 1.60 -6.20
N LYS A 15 -14.01 1.89 -6.05
CA LYS A 15 -14.73 1.69 -4.79
C LYS A 15 -14.66 0.25 -4.30
N ASN A 16 -14.75 -0.73 -5.18
CA ASN A 16 -14.65 -2.15 -4.84
C ASN A 16 -13.24 -2.50 -4.34
N ILE A 17 -12.19 -1.95 -4.94
CA ILE A 17 -10.81 -2.08 -4.47
C ILE A 17 -10.65 -1.47 -3.06
N PHE A 18 -11.19 -0.28 -2.81
CA PHE A 18 -11.15 0.31 -1.46
C PHE A 18 -11.92 -0.52 -0.43
N ASN A 19 -13.06 -1.11 -0.80
CA ASN A 19 -13.78 -2.03 0.09
C ASN A 19 -12.94 -3.29 0.40
N LEU A 20 -12.25 -3.85 -0.60
CA LEU A 20 -11.34 -4.97 -0.38
C LEU A 20 -10.22 -4.59 0.59
N PHE A 21 -9.56 -3.44 0.41
CA PHE A 21 -8.54 -2.95 1.34
C PHE A 21 -9.07 -2.77 2.76
N LYS A 22 -10.29 -2.25 2.92
CA LYS A 22 -10.94 -2.14 4.24
C LYS A 22 -11.03 -3.50 4.94
N TYR A 23 -11.47 -4.54 4.25
CA TYR A 23 -11.56 -5.88 4.82
C TYR A 23 -10.18 -6.49 5.09
N MET A 24 -9.21 -6.26 4.20
CA MET A 24 -7.82 -6.69 4.42
C MET A 24 -7.20 -6.02 5.65
N VAL A 25 -7.44 -4.73 5.88
CA VAL A 25 -6.97 -4.01 7.08
C VAL A 25 -7.61 -4.59 8.33
N ILE A 26 -8.92 -4.81 8.36
CA ILE A 26 -9.63 -5.40 9.51
C ILE A 26 -9.09 -6.80 9.80
N GLY A 27 -9.11 -7.69 8.81
CA GLY A 27 -8.65 -9.07 8.96
C GLY A 27 -7.15 -9.16 9.32
N GLY A 28 -6.33 -8.36 8.65
CA GLY A 28 -4.90 -8.28 8.92
C GLY A 28 -4.58 -7.78 10.32
N THR A 29 -5.33 -6.78 10.81
CA THR A 29 -5.17 -6.27 12.19
C THR A 29 -5.53 -7.34 13.22
N LEU A 30 -6.63 -8.04 13.03
CA LEU A 30 -7.05 -9.13 13.93
C LEU A 30 -6.03 -10.27 13.94
N ALA A 31 -5.60 -10.73 12.76
CA ALA A 31 -4.62 -11.81 12.62
C ALA A 31 -3.25 -11.41 13.21
N SER A 32 -2.80 -10.18 12.94
CA SER A 32 -1.53 -9.66 13.48
C SER A 32 -1.58 -9.54 14.99
N THR A 33 -2.67 -9.03 15.55
CA THR A 33 -2.85 -8.92 17.00
C THR A 33 -2.81 -10.29 17.68
N ALA A 34 -3.56 -11.26 17.15
CA ALA A 34 -3.54 -12.63 17.66
C ALA A 34 -2.16 -13.27 17.57
N GLY A 35 -1.49 -13.11 16.42
CA GLY A 35 -0.13 -13.61 16.20
C GLY A 35 0.90 -13.00 17.15
N ILE A 36 0.87 -11.68 17.36
CA ILE A 36 1.76 -10.97 18.28
C ILE A 36 1.56 -11.48 19.73
N LEU A 37 0.30 -11.57 20.17
CA LEU A 37 -0.03 -12.08 21.52
C LEU A 37 0.47 -13.51 21.72
N TRP A 38 0.29 -14.38 20.73
CA TRP A 38 0.77 -15.75 20.77
C TRP A 38 2.30 -15.85 20.81
N MET A 39 2.99 -15.10 19.94
CA MET A 39 4.47 -15.06 19.88
C MET A 39 5.09 -14.48 21.16
N ARG A 40 4.46 -13.46 21.75
CA ARG A 40 4.91 -12.91 23.06
C ARG A 40 4.82 -13.93 24.17
N ARG A 41 3.74 -14.73 24.23
CA ARG A 41 3.61 -15.85 25.20
C ARG A 41 4.69 -16.91 25.03
N LYS A 42 5.20 -17.10 23.81
CA LYS A 42 6.29 -18.03 23.49
C LYS A 42 7.69 -17.42 23.64
N HIS A 43 7.79 -16.15 24.05
CA HIS A 43 9.06 -15.38 24.11
C HIS A 43 9.83 -15.41 22.78
N CYS A 44 9.14 -15.51 21.67
CA CYS A 44 9.71 -15.57 20.33
C CYS A 44 9.59 -14.19 19.66
N TYR A 45 10.67 -13.41 19.64
CA TYR A 45 10.69 -12.05 19.09
C TYR A 45 11.32 -11.97 17.68
N GLY A 46 11.72 -13.11 17.11
CA GLY A 46 12.33 -13.17 15.78
C GLY A 46 11.42 -12.62 14.66
N TYR A 47 10.10 -12.69 14.85
CA TYR A 47 9.13 -12.14 13.90
C TYR A 47 9.33 -10.63 13.68
N LEU A 48 9.73 -9.86 14.69
CA LEU A 48 9.96 -8.42 14.54
C LEU A 48 11.08 -8.12 13.52
N LYS A 49 12.14 -8.93 13.51
CA LYS A 49 13.21 -8.81 12.53
C LYS A 49 12.72 -9.16 11.13
N LEU A 50 12.00 -10.27 11.00
CA LEU A 50 11.45 -10.70 9.71
C LEU A 50 10.45 -9.67 9.16
N THR A 51 9.56 -9.18 10.01
CA THR A 51 8.61 -8.12 9.64
C THR A 51 9.36 -6.88 9.14
N ALA A 52 10.39 -6.40 9.88
CA ALA A 52 11.16 -5.23 9.46
C ALA A 52 11.80 -5.41 8.07
N ILE A 53 12.30 -6.60 7.76
CA ILE A 53 12.90 -6.90 6.44
C ILE A 53 11.83 -6.94 5.35
N LEU A 54 10.76 -7.72 5.55
CA LEU A 54 9.71 -7.91 4.54
C LEU A 54 8.92 -6.62 4.27
N THR A 55 8.71 -5.81 5.30
CA THR A 55 8.01 -4.51 5.17
C THR A 55 8.77 -3.53 4.28
N VAL A 56 10.09 -3.63 4.18
CA VAL A 56 10.90 -2.79 3.28
C VAL A 56 11.10 -3.44 1.92
N ALA A 57 11.30 -4.75 1.86
CA ALA A 57 11.69 -5.45 0.63
C ALA A 57 10.63 -5.28 -0.49
N LEU A 58 9.36 -5.52 -0.18
CA LEU A 58 8.28 -5.41 -1.18
C LEU A 58 8.07 -3.97 -1.69
N PRO A 59 7.91 -2.96 -0.82
CA PRO A 59 7.80 -1.57 -1.26
C PRO A 59 9.05 -1.03 -1.97
N ALA A 60 10.24 -1.54 -1.65
CA ALA A 60 11.46 -1.16 -2.34
C ALA A 60 11.43 -1.56 -3.82
N VAL A 61 10.92 -2.74 -4.14
CA VAL A 61 10.75 -3.19 -5.53
C VAL A 61 9.74 -2.30 -6.27
N ILE A 62 8.60 -2.03 -5.64
CA ILE A 62 7.56 -1.15 -6.21
C ILE A 62 8.12 0.28 -6.37
N GLY A 63 8.79 0.79 -5.34
CA GLY A 63 9.40 2.12 -5.38
C GLY A 63 10.48 2.26 -6.45
N ALA A 64 11.25 1.21 -6.71
CA ALA A 64 12.21 1.19 -7.81
C ALA A 64 11.50 1.26 -9.18
N ALA A 65 10.41 0.53 -9.39
CA ALA A 65 9.61 0.59 -10.61
C ALA A 65 9.05 2.01 -10.84
N VAL A 66 8.48 2.61 -9.80
CA VAL A 66 7.97 4.00 -9.80
C VAL A 66 9.07 5.01 -10.15
N ALA A 67 10.27 4.86 -9.54
CA ALA A 67 11.39 5.76 -9.76
C ALA A 67 12.01 5.63 -11.17
N LEU A 68 11.94 4.44 -11.76
CA LEU A 68 12.45 4.20 -13.11
C LEU A 68 11.53 4.76 -14.20
N ASN A 69 10.23 4.59 -14.07
CA ASN A 69 9.25 5.08 -15.03
C ASN A 69 7.86 5.11 -14.42
N TRP A 70 7.45 6.28 -13.97
CA TRP A 70 6.14 6.51 -13.36
C TRP A 70 4.99 6.19 -14.32
N ASP A 71 5.02 6.74 -15.53
CA ASP A 71 3.93 6.61 -16.51
C ASP A 71 3.67 5.14 -16.85
N ARG A 72 4.74 4.39 -17.13
CA ARG A 72 4.63 2.97 -17.40
C ARG A 72 4.11 2.18 -16.19
N THR A 73 4.56 2.53 -14.99
CA THR A 73 4.10 1.87 -13.76
C THR A 73 2.63 2.15 -13.52
N PHE A 74 2.20 3.39 -13.75
CA PHE A 74 0.81 3.82 -13.62
C PHE A 74 -0.12 3.06 -14.61
N VAL A 75 0.26 3.02 -15.89
CA VAL A 75 -0.48 2.29 -16.94
C VAL A 75 -0.56 0.81 -16.60
N THR A 76 0.59 0.17 -16.31
CA THR A 76 0.65 -1.28 -16.01
C THR A 76 -0.21 -1.62 -14.78
N PHE A 77 -0.21 -0.75 -13.75
CA PHE A 77 -1.09 -0.94 -12.59
C PHE A 77 -2.56 -0.96 -13.00
N HIS A 78 -3.00 0.00 -13.84
CA HIS A 78 -4.39 0.08 -14.28
C HIS A 78 -4.80 -1.10 -15.15
N GLU A 79 -3.94 -1.53 -16.07
CA GLU A 79 -4.17 -2.71 -16.90
C GLU A 79 -4.36 -4.00 -16.06
N ILE A 80 -3.53 -4.18 -15.02
CA ILE A 80 -3.63 -5.33 -14.12
C ILE A 80 -4.86 -5.24 -13.20
N ALA A 81 -5.13 -4.05 -12.67
CA ALA A 81 -6.18 -3.87 -11.66
C ALA A 81 -7.60 -3.91 -12.26
N PHE A 82 -7.78 -3.38 -13.48
CA PHE A 82 -9.11 -3.15 -14.06
C PHE A 82 -9.39 -3.97 -15.33
N ASN A 83 -8.36 -4.38 -16.06
CA ASN A 83 -8.48 -5.18 -17.31
C ASN A 83 -9.44 -4.57 -18.34
N ASN A 84 -9.51 -3.24 -18.37
CA ASN A 84 -10.31 -2.44 -19.31
C ASN A 84 -9.69 -1.05 -19.48
N ASP A 85 -10.27 -0.20 -20.35
CA ASP A 85 -9.76 1.12 -20.68
C ASP A 85 -10.61 2.26 -20.07
N TYR A 86 -11.53 1.99 -19.15
CA TYR A 86 -12.43 2.99 -18.54
C TYR A 86 -11.71 4.00 -17.64
N TRP A 87 -10.47 3.75 -17.28
CA TRP A 87 -9.60 4.66 -16.53
C TRP A 87 -8.91 5.72 -17.40
N LEU A 88 -8.99 5.60 -18.74
CA LEU A 88 -8.51 6.60 -19.68
C LEU A 88 -9.52 7.74 -19.82
N PHE A 89 -9.44 8.71 -18.93
CA PHE A 89 -10.37 9.82 -18.89
C PHE A 89 -10.08 10.87 -19.96
N ASP A 90 -11.14 11.31 -20.66
CA ASP A 90 -11.11 12.50 -21.50
C ASP A 90 -11.51 13.73 -20.65
N PRO A 91 -10.65 14.76 -20.52
CA PRO A 91 -10.97 15.96 -19.75
C PRO A 91 -12.26 16.68 -20.18
N ALA A 92 -12.72 16.47 -21.42
CA ALA A 92 -13.97 17.06 -21.91
C ALA A 92 -15.22 16.37 -21.35
N THR A 93 -15.17 15.07 -21.14
CA THR A 93 -16.28 14.27 -20.60
C THR A 93 -16.12 13.95 -19.13
N ASP A 94 -14.87 13.81 -18.66
CA ASP A 94 -14.50 13.41 -17.30
C ASP A 94 -13.57 14.44 -16.64
N PRO A 95 -14.06 15.67 -16.36
CA PRO A 95 -13.24 16.76 -15.82
C PRO A 95 -12.62 16.46 -14.46
N VAL A 96 -12.97 15.35 -13.81
CA VAL A 96 -12.35 14.87 -12.58
C VAL A 96 -10.82 14.65 -12.74
N ILE A 97 -10.35 14.32 -13.94
CA ILE A 97 -8.89 14.13 -14.20
C ILE A 97 -8.10 15.43 -13.99
N ASN A 98 -8.71 16.59 -14.11
CA ASN A 98 -8.07 17.88 -13.85
C ASN A 98 -7.87 18.13 -12.34
N ILE A 99 -8.62 17.43 -11.49
CA ILE A 99 -8.54 17.53 -10.01
C ILE A 99 -7.65 16.41 -9.45
N LEU A 100 -7.62 15.27 -10.11
CA LEU A 100 -6.84 14.09 -9.74
C LEU A 100 -5.79 13.79 -10.82
N PRO A 101 -4.80 14.69 -11.05
CA PRO A 101 -3.74 14.42 -12.01
C PRO A 101 -2.85 13.27 -11.51
N ASP A 102 -2.14 12.63 -12.42
CA ASP A 102 -1.19 11.55 -12.14
C ASP A 102 -0.16 11.91 -11.06
N LEU A 103 0.29 13.16 -11.02
CA LEU A 103 1.19 13.70 -9.99
C LEU A 103 0.61 13.58 -8.56
N TYR A 104 -0.72 13.70 -8.40
CA TYR A 104 -1.37 13.49 -7.13
C TYR A 104 -1.16 12.04 -6.63
N PHE A 105 -1.32 11.06 -7.52
CA PHE A 105 -1.10 9.65 -7.18
C PHE A 105 0.38 9.35 -6.88
N LEU A 106 1.31 10.00 -7.57
CA LEU A 106 2.73 9.90 -7.24
C LEU A 106 3.02 10.38 -5.81
N HIS A 107 2.46 11.52 -5.40
CA HIS A 107 2.61 12.01 -4.02
C HIS A 107 2.01 11.05 -3.00
N CYS A 108 0.85 10.45 -3.29
CA CYS A 108 0.26 9.41 -2.44
C CYS A 108 1.18 8.18 -2.32
N ALA A 109 1.77 7.72 -3.43
CA ALA A 109 2.71 6.60 -3.42
C ALA A 109 3.95 6.90 -2.57
N VAL A 110 4.55 8.09 -2.71
CA VAL A 110 5.69 8.54 -1.89
C VAL A 110 5.32 8.60 -0.41
N MET A 111 4.15 9.13 -0.07
CA MET A 111 3.66 9.16 1.31
C MET A 111 3.49 7.75 1.90
N ILE A 112 2.91 6.82 1.15
CA ILE A 112 2.76 5.42 1.58
C ILE A 112 4.12 4.79 1.83
N LEU A 113 5.08 4.96 0.92
CA LEU A 113 6.45 4.44 1.08
C LEU A 113 7.13 5.01 2.34
N ALA A 114 6.98 6.31 2.61
CA ALA A 114 7.54 6.94 3.80
C ALA A 114 6.95 6.36 5.09
N LEU A 115 5.63 6.14 5.15
CA LEU A 115 4.96 5.53 6.30
C LEU A 115 5.38 4.07 6.51
N VAL A 116 5.56 3.31 5.45
CA VAL A 116 6.04 1.93 5.48
C VAL A 116 7.48 1.85 6.01
N ILE A 117 8.37 2.73 5.55
CA ILE A 117 9.75 2.83 6.05
C ILE A 117 9.76 3.18 7.54
N LEU A 118 8.96 4.13 7.97
CA LEU A 118 8.83 4.50 9.38
C LEU A 118 8.38 3.29 10.22
N GLY A 119 7.35 2.56 9.78
CA GLY A 119 6.88 1.34 10.44
C GLY A 119 7.98 0.27 10.56
N SER A 120 8.77 0.08 9.50
CA SER A 120 9.90 -0.85 9.53
C SER A 120 10.98 -0.44 10.54
N ILE A 121 11.32 0.85 10.61
CA ILE A 121 12.28 1.38 11.59
C ILE A 121 11.78 1.11 13.02
N LEU A 122 10.50 1.32 13.29
CA LEU A 122 9.89 1.05 14.59
C LEU A 122 9.95 -0.44 14.94
N CYS A 123 9.67 -1.35 14.00
CA CYS A 123 9.81 -2.80 14.19
C CYS A 123 11.27 -3.22 14.50
N ALA A 124 12.22 -2.66 13.75
CA ALA A 124 13.64 -2.93 13.98
C ALA A 124 14.13 -2.42 15.34
N TRP A 125 13.66 -1.25 15.75
CA TRP A 125 13.93 -0.69 17.06
C TRP A 125 13.34 -1.55 18.19
N ALA A 126 12.08 -1.95 18.08
CA ALA A 126 11.41 -2.84 19.03
C ALA A 126 12.16 -4.18 19.18
N TYR A 127 12.59 -4.79 18.07
CA TYR A 127 13.39 -6.00 18.10
C TYR A 127 14.69 -5.81 18.88
N ARG A 128 15.42 -4.73 18.63
CA ARG A 128 16.68 -4.43 19.34
C ARG A 128 16.46 -4.20 20.84
N ALA A 129 15.37 -3.53 21.21
CA ALA A 129 15.01 -3.28 22.59
C ALA A 129 14.73 -4.59 23.36
N GLU A 130 13.93 -5.49 22.77
CA GLU A 130 13.64 -6.80 23.37
C GLU A 130 14.89 -7.68 23.47
N LYS A 131 15.74 -7.70 22.45
CA LYS A 131 17.00 -8.46 22.49
C LYS A 131 17.93 -7.98 23.61
N ARG A 132 17.98 -6.66 23.88
CA ARG A 132 18.79 -6.12 24.99
C ARG A 132 18.27 -6.53 26.37
N LYS A 133 16.94 -6.65 26.53
CA LYS A 133 16.34 -7.11 27.80
C LYS A 133 16.65 -8.57 28.09
N ASN A 134 16.62 -9.41 27.05
CA ASN A 134 16.85 -10.86 27.20
C ASN A 134 18.33 -11.23 27.36
N ASN A 135 19.27 -10.31 27.11
CA ASN A 135 20.72 -10.51 27.29
C ASN A 135 21.24 -9.98 28.64
N LYS A 136 20.34 -9.42 29.48
CA LYS A 136 20.62 -9.04 30.88
C LYS A 136 20.06 -10.07 31.84
#